data_1c70e96392655bc57a8b7c7cd0956f48
#
_entry.id   1c70e96392655bc57a8b7c7cd0956f48
#
_cell.length_a   1.000
_cell.length_b   1.000
_cell.length_c   1.000
_cell.angle_alpha   90.00
_cell.angle_beta   90.00
_cell.angle_gamma   90.00
#
_symmetry.space_group_name_H-M   'P 1'
#
loop_
_entity.id
_entity.type
_entity.pdbx_description
1 polymer ?
#
loop_
_entity_poly.entity_id
_entity_poly.type
_entity_poly.pdbx_seq_one_letter_code
_entity_poly.pdbx_strand_id
1 'polypeptide(L)'
;MIKIENLSQPYGLKHINCTIPTGKLVGIMGANGAGKSTLLKTIAGILPIKSGEIWFDNHKLTTMTAEQKSQQLAYLAQNTEIHWDLSVYDVIALGLPNPLNRAKEQEKVRSISETFSVSHLLEKSFRQLSGGEKARVQLARCCIKNAPLLLADEPIAALDPFYQIDMMEQLKSLTPSHTCVVAIHHLSLAYKFCNEVILLNQGQIIANGETTNVLTAENLANAFSIQVEIDEVKKEIIGVEKLSNELYKTDYA
;
A
#
# COMPACT_ATOMS: atom_id res chain seq x y z
N MET A 1 -14.22 5.30 5.32
CA MET A 1 -14.50 4.60 4.04
C MET A 1 -14.04 5.48 2.88
N ILE A 2 -13.38 4.92 1.87
CA ILE A 2 -13.00 5.67 0.66
C ILE A 2 -13.87 5.18 -0.48
N LYS A 3 -14.52 6.10 -1.19
CA LYS A 3 -15.32 5.79 -2.37
C LYS A 3 -14.68 6.43 -3.59
N ILE A 4 -14.51 5.67 -4.66
CA ILE A 4 -13.95 6.12 -5.93
C ILE A 4 -15.02 5.93 -6.98
N GLU A 5 -15.35 7.01 -7.69
CA GLU A 5 -16.41 7.04 -8.69
C GLU A 5 -15.88 7.54 -10.02
N ASN A 6 -15.96 6.67 -11.03
CA ASN A 6 -15.62 6.93 -12.43
C ASN A 6 -14.27 7.64 -12.63
N LEU A 7 -13.27 7.28 -11.80
CA LEU A 7 -11.96 7.90 -11.80
C LEU A 7 -11.19 7.51 -13.06
N SER A 8 -10.71 8.51 -13.80
CA SER A 8 -9.79 8.31 -14.92
C SER A 8 -8.59 9.24 -14.84
N GLN A 9 -7.45 8.74 -15.29
CA GLN A 9 -6.16 9.43 -15.29
C GLN A 9 -5.45 9.23 -16.64
N PRO A 10 -4.79 10.27 -17.20
CA PRO A 10 -4.01 10.12 -18.43
C PRO A 10 -2.87 9.10 -18.28
N TYR A 11 -2.42 8.88 -17.04
CA TYR A 11 -1.31 7.99 -16.69
C TYR A 11 -1.76 6.56 -16.42
N GLY A 12 -2.82 6.08 -17.11
CA GLY A 12 -3.15 4.68 -17.12
C GLY A 12 -4.29 4.23 -16.22
N LEU A 13 -5.23 5.11 -15.78
CA LEU A 13 -6.47 4.68 -15.13
C LEU A 13 -7.68 5.02 -15.99
N LYS A 14 -8.60 4.05 -16.10
CA LYS A 14 -9.80 4.15 -16.95
C LYS A 14 -11.03 3.71 -16.16
N HIS A 15 -11.94 4.64 -15.86
CA HIS A 15 -13.25 4.39 -15.25
C HIS A 15 -13.20 3.54 -13.98
N ILE A 16 -12.26 3.84 -13.07
CA ILE A 16 -12.13 3.13 -11.79
C ILE A 16 -13.34 3.42 -10.91
N ASN A 17 -14.01 2.38 -10.48
CA ASN A 17 -15.10 2.42 -9.52
C ASN A 17 -14.84 1.37 -8.43
N CYS A 18 -14.65 1.79 -7.19
CA CYS A 18 -14.50 0.89 -6.04
C CYS A 18 -14.75 1.60 -4.72
N THR A 19 -14.93 0.79 -3.69
CA THR A 19 -15.01 1.25 -2.31
C THR A 19 -13.93 0.54 -1.50
N ILE A 20 -13.18 1.29 -0.70
CA ILE A 20 -12.19 0.76 0.22
C ILE A 20 -12.78 0.86 1.63
N PRO A 21 -13.05 -0.27 2.29
CA PRO A 21 -13.63 -0.29 3.62
C PRO A 21 -12.64 0.21 4.68
N THR A 22 -13.15 0.72 5.78
CA THR A 22 -12.32 1.14 6.92
C THR A 22 -11.79 -0.05 7.71
N GLY A 23 -10.64 0.12 8.36
CA GLY A 23 -10.09 -0.85 9.30
C GLY A 23 -9.61 -2.16 8.67
N LYS A 24 -9.36 -2.18 7.38
CA LYS A 24 -8.87 -3.37 6.64
C LYS A 24 -7.51 -3.12 5.99
N LEU A 25 -6.78 -4.21 5.78
CA LEU A 25 -5.63 -4.25 4.89
C LEU A 25 -6.10 -4.62 3.49
N VAL A 26 -5.99 -3.69 2.55
CA VAL A 26 -6.45 -3.84 1.16
C VAL A 26 -5.25 -3.86 0.23
N GLY A 27 -5.12 -4.94 -0.56
CA GLY A 27 -4.08 -5.08 -1.56
C GLY A 27 -4.51 -4.48 -2.91
N ILE A 28 -3.66 -3.67 -3.54
CA ILE A 28 -3.81 -3.30 -4.95
C ILE A 28 -2.84 -4.15 -5.74
N MET A 29 -3.36 -4.99 -6.60
CA MET A 29 -2.60 -5.96 -7.39
C MET A 29 -2.79 -5.75 -8.89
N GLY A 30 -1.89 -6.32 -9.68
CA GLY A 30 -1.90 -6.25 -11.14
C GLY A 30 -0.48 -6.28 -11.70
N ALA A 31 -0.35 -6.54 -12.98
CA ALA A 31 0.94 -6.56 -13.67
C ALA A 31 1.68 -5.20 -13.61
N ASN A 32 2.95 -5.18 -14.02
CA ASN A 32 3.68 -3.93 -14.16
C ASN A 32 2.98 -3.02 -15.18
N GLY A 33 2.81 -1.75 -14.84
CA GLY A 33 2.07 -0.81 -15.68
C GLY A 33 0.53 -0.88 -15.55
N ALA A 34 -0.04 -1.77 -14.73
CA ALA A 34 -1.49 -1.88 -14.56
C ALA A 34 -2.15 -0.65 -13.89
N GLY A 35 -1.36 0.29 -13.33
CA GLY A 35 -1.89 1.53 -12.74
C GLY A 35 -1.91 1.57 -11.21
N LYS A 36 -1.30 0.59 -10.51
CA LYS A 36 -1.29 0.49 -9.03
C LYS A 36 -0.78 1.76 -8.34
N SER A 37 0.46 2.16 -8.65
CA SER A 37 1.07 3.39 -8.08
C SER A 37 0.33 4.65 -8.50
N THR A 38 -0.24 4.68 -9.72
CA THR A 38 -1.06 5.79 -10.19
C THR A 38 -2.33 5.91 -9.34
N LEU A 39 -3.00 4.79 -9.03
CA LEU A 39 -4.19 4.78 -8.18
C LEU A 39 -3.84 5.26 -6.76
N LEU A 40 -2.80 4.71 -6.14
CA LEU A 40 -2.34 5.14 -4.81
C LEU A 40 -2.00 6.63 -4.77
N LYS A 41 -1.21 7.12 -5.74
CA LYS A 41 -0.82 8.55 -5.81
C LYS A 41 -2.02 9.47 -6.06
N THR A 42 -3.03 9.00 -6.78
CA THR A 42 -4.26 9.77 -6.98
C THR A 42 -5.10 9.83 -5.71
N ILE A 43 -5.23 8.70 -4.98
CA ILE A 43 -5.90 8.66 -3.66
C ILE A 43 -5.14 9.55 -2.67
N ALA A 44 -3.81 9.57 -2.71
CA ALA A 44 -2.97 10.43 -1.88
C ALA A 44 -3.10 11.93 -2.23
N GLY A 45 -3.74 12.28 -3.35
CA GLY A 45 -3.81 13.64 -3.85
C GLY A 45 -2.48 14.19 -4.39
N ILE A 46 -1.51 13.31 -4.66
CA ILE A 46 -0.22 13.64 -5.30
C ILE A 46 -0.43 13.86 -6.81
N LEU A 47 -1.23 13.01 -7.44
CA LEU A 47 -1.64 13.19 -8.83
C LEU A 47 -3.02 13.85 -8.89
N PRO A 48 -3.22 14.86 -9.79
CA PRO A 48 -4.51 15.52 -9.93
C PRO A 48 -5.54 14.57 -10.52
N ILE A 49 -6.80 14.70 -10.10
CA ILE A 49 -7.94 13.97 -10.68
C ILE A 49 -8.29 14.65 -12.01
N LYS A 50 -8.28 13.90 -13.13
CA LYS A 50 -8.71 14.40 -14.44
C LYS A 50 -10.23 14.31 -14.63
N SER A 51 -10.81 13.16 -14.25
CA SER A 51 -12.26 12.96 -14.24
C SER A 51 -12.65 11.95 -13.17
N GLY A 52 -13.92 12.01 -12.73
CA GLY A 52 -14.41 11.22 -11.62
C GLY A 52 -14.14 11.89 -10.27
N GLU A 53 -14.37 11.15 -9.20
CA GLU A 53 -14.33 11.67 -7.84
C GLU A 53 -13.75 10.64 -6.85
N ILE A 54 -13.09 11.15 -5.82
CA ILE A 54 -12.65 10.38 -4.65
C ILE A 54 -13.22 11.04 -3.41
N TRP A 55 -13.87 10.24 -2.58
CA TRP A 55 -14.49 10.65 -1.33
C TRP A 55 -13.84 9.96 -0.14
N PHE A 56 -13.52 10.71 0.88
CA PHE A 56 -13.15 10.25 2.21
C PHE A 56 -14.36 10.47 3.12
N ASP A 57 -15.08 9.39 3.44
CA ASP A 57 -16.40 9.46 4.05
C ASP A 57 -17.31 10.44 3.28
N ASN A 58 -17.62 11.60 3.85
CA ASN A 58 -18.47 12.61 3.22
C ASN A 58 -17.69 13.78 2.62
N HIS A 59 -16.36 13.72 2.56
CA HIS A 59 -15.51 14.80 2.08
C HIS A 59 -14.86 14.44 0.73
N LYS A 60 -15.08 15.28 -0.26
CA LYS A 60 -14.48 15.11 -1.57
C LYS A 60 -13.00 15.49 -1.54
N LEU A 61 -12.12 14.61 -2.03
CA LEU A 61 -10.67 14.83 -2.00
C LEU A 61 -10.23 16.16 -2.62
N THR A 62 -10.89 16.57 -3.72
CA THR A 62 -10.55 17.81 -4.44
C THR A 62 -10.89 19.09 -3.67
N THR A 63 -11.80 19.02 -2.70
CA THR A 63 -12.19 20.17 -1.86
C THR A 63 -11.40 20.25 -0.54
N MET A 64 -10.64 19.20 -0.20
CA MET A 64 -9.83 19.17 1.01
C MET A 64 -8.57 20.03 0.85
N THR A 65 -8.24 20.79 1.89
CA THR A 65 -6.96 21.50 1.99
C THR A 65 -5.79 20.52 2.14
N ALA A 66 -4.55 20.96 1.92
CA ALA A 66 -3.37 20.15 2.15
C ALA A 66 -3.27 19.67 3.60
N GLU A 67 -3.64 20.53 4.57
CA GLU A 67 -3.66 20.19 5.97
C GLU A 67 -4.70 19.10 6.28
N GLN A 68 -5.94 19.24 5.79
CA GLN A 68 -6.99 18.23 5.94
C GLN A 68 -6.55 16.87 5.35
N LYS A 69 -5.95 16.87 4.15
CA LYS A 69 -5.40 15.65 3.54
C LYS A 69 -4.32 15.03 4.42
N SER A 70 -3.39 15.85 4.93
CA SER A 70 -2.29 15.36 5.77
C SER A 70 -2.78 14.75 7.09
N GLN A 71 -3.91 15.20 7.62
CA GLN A 71 -4.56 14.60 8.80
C GLN A 71 -5.25 13.28 8.50
N GLN A 72 -5.75 13.09 7.27
CA GLN A 72 -6.53 11.90 6.89
C GLN A 72 -5.67 10.75 6.39
N LEU A 73 -4.52 11.02 5.78
CA LEU A 73 -3.73 9.98 5.14
C LEU A 73 -2.22 10.14 5.35
N ALA A 74 -1.54 9.00 5.38
CA ALA A 74 -0.09 8.88 5.24
C ALA A 74 0.25 8.14 3.95
N TYR A 75 1.34 8.52 3.30
CA TYR A 75 1.80 7.88 2.07
C TYR A 75 3.25 7.42 2.23
N LEU A 76 3.47 6.11 2.09
CA LEU A 76 4.77 5.47 2.03
C LEU A 76 5.12 5.21 0.56
N ALA A 77 6.07 5.98 0.03
CA ALA A 77 6.50 5.85 -1.36
C ALA A 77 7.43 4.63 -1.53
N GLN A 78 7.44 4.04 -2.73
CA GLN A 78 8.27 2.89 -3.10
C GLN A 78 9.77 3.17 -2.89
N ASN A 79 10.26 4.31 -3.36
CA ASN A 79 11.63 4.75 -3.20
C ASN A 79 11.67 6.01 -2.32
N THR A 80 12.18 5.85 -1.10
CA THR A 80 12.39 6.98 -0.19
C THR A 80 13.89 7.10 0.09
N GLU A 81 14.63 7.68 -0.84
CA GLU A 81 16.03 8.00 -0.61
C GLU A 81 16.13 9.26 0.28
N ILE A 82 16.88 9.13 1.36
CA ILE A 82 17.24 10.25 2.23
C ILE A 82 18.70 10.57 1.95
N HIS A 83 18.91 11.70 1.27
CA HIS A 83 20.25 12.14 0.87
C HIS A 83 21.03 12.80 2.00
N TRP A 84 20.36 13.30 3.04
CA TRP A 84 20.99 13.90 4.21
C TRP A 84 21.40 12.84 5.23
N ASP A 85 22.44 13.15 6.01
CA ASP A 85 22.89 12.31 7.11
C ASP A 85 22.04 12.60 8.36
N LEU A 86 20.80 12.07 8.34
CA LEU A 86 19.85 12.21 9.44
C LEU A 86 19.92 11.00 10.37
N SER A 87 19.71 11.25 11.66
CA SER A 87 19.47 10.17 12.61
C SER A 87 18.12 9.49 12.35
N VAL A 88 17.95 8.27 12.82
CA VAL A 88 16.66 7.58 12.79
C VAL A 88 15.58 8.40 13.52
N TYR A 89 15.96 9.03 14.64
CA TYR A 89 15.08 9.94 15.37
C TYR A 89 14.55 11.04 14.46
N ASP A 90 15.45 11.76 13.78
CA ASP A 90 15.08 12.87 12.90
C ASP A 90 14.19 12.40 11.75
N VAL A 91 14.51 11.25 11.13
CA VAL A 91 13.70 10.67 10.05
C VAL A 91 12.27 10.38 10.52
N ILE A 92 12.10 9.80 11.71
CA ILE A 92 10.76 9.52 12.26
C ILE A 92 10.04 10.84 12.59
N ALA A 93 10.73 11.82 13.18
CA ALA A 93 10.16 13.11 13.53
C ALA A 93 9.66 13.91 12.31
N LEU A 94 10.27 13.74 11.13
CA LEU A 94 9.76 14.32 9.86
C LEU A 94 8.32 13.89 9.53
N GLY A 95 7.81 12.83 10.12
CA GLY A 95 6.43 12.39 9.96
C GLY A 95 5.41 13.24 10.73
N LEU A 96 5.83 14.05 11.66
CA LEU A 96 4.95 14.92 12.45
C LEU A 96 4.40 16.07 11.61
N PRO A 97 3.08 16.34 11.65
CA PRO A 97 2.44 17.34 10.77
C PRO A 97 2.80 18.79 11.14
N ASN A 98 3.13 19.04 12.38
CA ASN A 98 3.51 20.37 12.90
C ASN A 98 4.61 20.23 13.95
N PRO A 99 5.47 21.26 14.12
CA PRO A 99 6.41 21.29 15.22
C PRO A 99 5.70 21.14 16.57
N LEU A 100 6.12 20.16 17.33
CA LEU A 100 5.68 19.97 18.71
C LEU A 100 6.72 20.60 19.65
N ASN A 101 6.36 20.80 20.93
CA ASN A 101 7.40 21.05 21.90
C ASN A 101 8.28 19.78 22.03
N ARG A 102 9.56 19.97 22.35
CA ARG A 102 10.57 18.90 22.35
C ARG A 102 10.18 17.67 23.18
N ALA A 103 9.51 17.88 24.32
CA ALA A 103 9.09 16.78 25.19
C ALA A 103 8.02 15.89 24.53
N LYS A 104 7.01 16.49 23.91
CA LYS A 104 5.94 15.76 23.19
C LYS A 104 6.46 15.08 21.93
N GLU A 105 7.39 15.70 21.23
CA GLU A 105 8.05 15.11 20.07
C GLU A 105 8.82 13.86 20.47
N GLN A 106 9.66 13.96 21.52
CA GLN A 106 10.43 12.82 22.04
C GLN A 106 9.53 11.67 22.49
N GLU A 107 8.44 11.97 23.19
CA GLU A 107 7.46 10.98 23.64
C GLU A 107 6.86 10.22 22.43
N LYS A 108 6.40 10.96 21.42
CA LYS A 108 5.81 10.34 20.22
C LYS A 108 6.83 9.52 19.44
N VAL A 109 8.04 10.05 19.22
CA VAL A 109 9.09 9.33 18.50
C VAL A 109 9.47 8.03 19.24
N ARG A 110 9.62 8.07 20.57
CA ARG A 110 9.89 6.87 21.36
C ARG A 110 8.77 5.85 21.26
N SER A 111 7.53 6.25 21.50
CA SER A 111 6.37 5.35 21.44
C SER A 111 6.25 4.66 20.09
N ILE A 112 6.35 5.40 18.99
CA ILE A 112 6.24 4.80 17.65
C ILE A 112 7.46 3.93 17.32
N SER A 113 8.66 4.29 17.79
CA SER A 113 9.87 3.49 17.56
C SER A 113 9.83 2.13 18.30
N GLU A 114 9.19 2.08 19.46
CA GLU A 114 8.93 0.83 20.19
C GLU A 114 7.94 -0.05 19.42
N THR A 115 6.84 0.53 18.91
CA THR A 115 5.84 -0.18 18.11
C THR A 115 6.45 -0.90 16.90
N PHE A 116 7.40 -0.25 16.22
CA PHE A 116 8.07 -0.80 15.03
C PHE A 116 9.42 -1.44 15.32
N SER A 117 9.76 -1.68 16.61
CA SER A 117 11.01 -2.34 17.06
C SER A 117 12.29 -1.67 16.52
N VAL A 118 12.31 -0.32 16.45
CA VAL A 118 13.45 0.49 15.99
C VAL A 118 14.00 1.44 17.04
N SER A 119 13.55 1.35 18.29
CA SER A 119 13.99 2.24 19.39
C SER A 119 15.49 2.20 19.65
N HIS A 120 16.12 1.03 19.49
CA HIS A 120 17.57 0.84 19.62
C HIS A 120 18.41 1.47 18.50
N LEU A 121 17.75 1.99 17.46
CA LEU A 121 18.39 2.59 16.28
C LEU A 121 18.31 4.12 16.28
N LEU A 122 17.59 4.76 17.22
CA LEU A 122 17.25 6.18 17.17
C LEU A 122 18.45 7.11 16.95
N GLU A 123 19.60 6.80 17.56
CA GLU A 123 20.82 7.61 17.47
C GLU A 123 21.70 7.27 16.25
N LYS A 124 21.37 6.18 15.52
CA LYS A 124 22.14 5.78 14.33
C LYS A 124 21.78 6.65 13.12
N SER A 125 22.76 6.83 12.23
CA SER A 125 22.48 7.40 10.91
C SER A 125 21.58 6.46 10.11
N PHE A 126 20.51 7.02 9.51
CA PHE A 126 19.58 6.27 8.66
C PHE A 126 20.30 5.57 7.49
N ARG A 127 21.39 6.13 6.99
CA ARG A 127 22.17 5.55 5.90
C ARG A 127 22.82 4.21 6.26
N GLN A 128 23.17 4.01 7.51
CA GLN A 128 23.86 2.82 8.02
C GLN A 128 22.92 1.63 8.25
N LEU A 129 21.62 1.83 8.11
CA LEU A 129 20.62 0.80 8.35
C LEU A 129 20.56 -0.22 7.20
N SER A 130 20.25 -1.46 7.56
CA SER A 130 19.84 -2.51 6.62
C SER A 130 18.53 -2.14 5.90
N GLY A 131 18.21 -2.83 4.80
CA GLY A 131 16.97 -2.61 4.05
C GLY A 131 15.72 -2.78 4.93
N GLY A 132 15.67 -3.83 5.74
CA GLY A 132 14.55 -4.10 6.65
C GLY A 132 14.42 -3.05 7.76
N GLU A 133 15.54 -2.60 8.35
CA GLU A 133 15.54 -1.51 9.34
C GLU A 133 15.04 -0.20 8.72
N LYS A 134 15.53 0.15 7.51
CA LYS A 134 15.06 1.32 6.77
C LYS A 134 13.55 1.27 6.51
N ALA A 135 13.04 0.14 6.08
CA ALA A 135 11.61 -0.04 5.81
C ALA A 135 10.75 0.18 7.08
N ARG A 136 11.16 -0.38 8.23
CA ARG A 136 10.46 -0.17 9.51
C ARG A 136 10.53 1.28 9.98
N VAL A 137 11.67 1.94 9.85
CA VAL A 137 11.81 3.38 10.19
C VAL A 137 10.90 4.24 9.30
N GLN A 138 10.83 3.94 8.01
CA GLN A 138 9.93 4.66 7.09
C GLN A 138 8.45 4.42 7.41
N LEU A 139 8.09 3.20 7.82
CA LEU A 139 6.73 2.90 8.28
C LEU A 139 6.42 3.66 9.57
N ALA A 140 7.34 3.66 10.55
CA ALA A 140 7.22 4.45 11.79
C ALA A 140 7.00 5.94 11.49
N ARG A 141 7.78 6.51 10.55
CA ARG A 141 7.61 7.90 10.08
C ARG A 141 6.22 8.16 9.51
N CYS A 142 5.67 7.23 8.74
CA CYS A 142 4.31 7.37 8.19
C CYS A 142 3.23 7.29 9.29
N CYS A 143 3.44 6.43 10.29
CA CYS A 143 2.45 6.15 11.33
C CYS A 143 2.47 7.13 12.51
N ILE A 144 3.57 7.89 12.73
CA ILE A 144 3.72 8.78 13.90
C ILE A 144 2.62 9.84 14.02
N LYS A 145 2.05 10.27 12.90
CA LYS A 145 0.94 11.23 12.87
C LYS A 145 -0.43 10.61 13.13
N ASN A 146 -0.51 9.28 13.21
CA ASN A 146 -1.73 8.53 13.49
C ASN A 146 -2.89 8.83 12.50
N ALA A 147 -2.55 8.98 11.21
CA ALA A 147 -3.58 9.19 10.18
C ALA A 147 -4.41 7.92 9.99
N PRO A 148 -5.76 8.02 9.84
CA PRO A 148 -6.63 6.85 9.74
C PRO A 148 -6.41 6.00 8.47
N LEU A 149 -5.77 6.57 7.43
CA LEU A 149 -5.43 5.87 6.19
C LEU A 149 -3.93 5.85 5.97
N LEU A 150 -3.37 4.66 5.77
CA LEU A 150 -2.00 4.45 5.30
C LEU A 150 -2.04 3.91 3.87
N LEU A 151 -1.40 4.61 2.95
CA LEU A 151 -1.17 4.18 1.58
C LEU A 151 0.30 3.77 1.44
N ALA A 152 0.60 2.56 0.96
CA ALA A 152 1.97 2.07 0.81
C ALA A 152 2.21 1.54 -0.61
N ASP A 153 3.15 2.13 -1.30
CA ASP A 153 3.51 1.78 -2.68
C ASP A 153 4.69 0.83 -2.68
N GLU A 154 4.42 -0.47 -2.87
CA GLU A 154 5.39 -1.56 -2.90
C GLU A 154 6.32 -1.63 -1.66
N PRO A 155 5.77 -1.61 -0.43
CA PRO A 155 6.57 -1.49 0.78
C PRO A 155 7.51 -2.67 1.05
N ILE A 156 7.34 -3.78 0.33
CA ILE A 156 8.11 -5.02 0.53
C ILE A 156 9.03 -5.37 -0.66
N ALA A 157 9.05 -4.58 -1.74
CA ALA A 157 9.71 -4.97 -2.99
C ALA A 157 11.22 -5.20 -2.87
N ALA A 158 11.89 -4.46 -2.01
CA ALA A 158 13.35 -4.53 -1.83
C ALA A 158 13.77 -5.25 -0.53
N LEU A 159 12.87 -6.03 0.06
CA LEU A 159 13.11 -6.72 1.33
C LEU A 159 13.37 -8.21 1.14
N ASP A 160 14.23 -8.77 1.99
CA ASP A 160 14.39 -10.21 2.10
C ASP A 160 13.09 -10.88 2.61
N PRO A 161 12.85 -12.17 2.32
CA PRO A 161 11.60 -12.86 2.66
C PRO A 161 11.16 -12.71 4.13
N PHE A 162 12.09 -12.74 5.08
CA PHE A 162 11.79 -12.53 6.50
C PHE A 162 11.18 -11.13 6.73
N TYR A 163 11.81 -10.08 6.19
CA TYR A 163 11.34 -8.72 6.36
C TYR A 163 10.09 -8.39 5.55
N GLN A 164 9.82 -9.13 4.46
CA GLN A 164 8.55 -9.03 3.73
C GLN A 164 7.38 -9.48 4.60
N ILE A 165 7.54 -10.62 5.29
CA ILE A 165 6.52 -11.16 6.21
C ILE A 165 6.35 -10.20 7.39
N ASP A 166 7.43 -9.79 8.05
CA ASP A 166 7.43 -8.85 9.17
C ASP A 166 6.69 -7.55 8.82
N MET A 167 6.96 -6.96 7.65
CA MET A 167 6.28 -5.76 7.18
C MET A 167 4.78 -5.98 6.99
N MET A 168 4.37 -7.10 6.39
CA MET A 168 2.96 -7.42 6.20
C MET A 168 2.23 -7.67 7.53
N GLU A 169 2.90 -8.29 8.50
CA GLU A 169 2.38 -8.47 9.87
C GLU A 169 2.19 -7.12 10.57
N GLN A 170 3.16 -6.21 10.45
CA GLN A 170 3.06 -4.86 10.99
C GLN A 170 1.91 -4.08 10.36
N LEU A 171 1.78 -4.09 9.03
CA LEU A 171 0.65 -3.46 8.34
C LEU A 171 -0.69 -4.05 8.78
N LYS A 172 -0.75 -5.37 8.96
CA LYS A 172 -1.95 -6.07 9.44
C LYS A 172 -2.30 -5.69 10.87
N SER A 173 -1.30 -5.54 11.74
CA SER A 173 -1.49 -5.16 13.15
C SER A 173 -2.05 -3.74 13.33
N LEU A 174 -1.85 -2.84 12.37
CA LEU A 174 -2.46 -1.51 12.38
C LEU A 174 -3.98 -1.56 12.22
N THR A 175 -4.52 -2.61 11.60
CA THR A 175 -5.98 -2.80 11.50
C THR A 175 -6.51 -3.41 12.81
N PRO A 176 -7.75 -3.15 13.23
CA PRO A 176 -8.79 -2.36 12.55
C PRO A 176 -8.72 -0.85 12.82
N SER A 177 -7.77 -0.35 13.62
CA SER A 177 -7.68 1.07 13.98
C SER A 177 -7.39 1.97 12.78
N HIS A 178 -6.64 1.44 11.80
CA HIS A 178 -6.28 2.14 10.57
C HIS A 178 -6.73 1.33 9.35
N THR A 179 -6.96 2.02 8.26
CA THR A 179 -7.11 1.42 6.93
C THR A 179 -5.74 1.43 6.25
N CYS A 180 -5.27 0.27 5.81
CA CYS A 180 -4.01 0.15 5.09
C CYS A 180 -4.28 -0.27 3.65
N VAL A 181 -3.80 0.49 2.67
CA VAL A 181 -3.90 0.15 1.24
C VAL A 181 -2.50 0.00 0.68
N VAL A 182 -2.18 -1.19 0.18
CA VAL A 182 -0.81 -1.52 -0.24
C VAL A 182 -0.78 -1.97 -1.70
N ALA A 183 0.07 -1.38 -2.52
CA ALA A 183 0.41 -1.97 -3.80
C ALA A 183 1.37 -3.13 -3.55
N ILE A 184 1.02 -4.30 -4.02
CA ILE A 184 1.78 -5.53 -3.78
C ILE A 184 1.79 -6.42 -5.01
N HIS A 185 2.96 -7.04 -5.29
CA HIS A 185 3.14 -8.01 -6.39
C HIS A 185 3.18 -9.45 -5.91
N HIS A 186 3.44 -9.67 -4.63
CA HIS A 186 3.61 -11.00 -4.07
C HIS A 186 2.26 -11.65 -3.76
N LEU A 187 1.83 -12.56 -4.66
CA LEU A 187 0.51 -13.20 -4.61
C LEU A 187 0.24 -13.90 -3.29
N SER A 188 1.17 -14.74 -2.81
CA SER A 188 0.99 -15.50 -1.57
C SER A 188 0.91 -14.60 -0.34
N LEU A 189 1.68 -13.50 -0.28
CA LEU A 189 1.59 -12.55 0.83
C LEU A 189 0.27 -11.76 0.78
N ALA A 190 -0.20 -11.36 -0.41
CA ALA A 190 -1.49 -10.72 -0.55
C ALA A 190 -2.62 -11.67 -0.12
N TYR A 191 -2.59 -12.92 -0.55
CA TYR A 191 -3.58 -13.94 -0.21
C TYR A 191 -3.63 -14.22 1.30
N LYS A 192 -2.46 -14.26 1.96
CA LYS A 192 -2.35 -14.52 3.38
C LYS A 192 -2.76 -13.35 4.27
N PHE A 193 -2.39 -12.12 3.91
CA PHE A 193 -2.49 -10.97 4.81
C PHE A 193 -3.61 -9.99 4.48
N CYS A 194 -3.93 -9.78 3.19
CA CYS A 194 -4.95 -8.82 2.81
C CYS A 194 -6.36 -9.32 3.15
N ASN A 195 -7.20 -8.43 3.63
CA ASN A 195 -8.63 -8.70 3.82
C ASN A 195 -9.38 -8.62 2.49
N GLU A 196 -9.04 -7.61 1.70
CA GLU A 196 -9.62 -7.36 0.38
C GLU A 196 -8.52 -7.06 -0.62
N VAL A 197 -8.84 -7.26 -1.89
CA VAL A 197 -7.96 -6.99 -3.02
C VAL A 197 -8.70 -6.20 -4.09
N ILE A 198 -8.01 -5.23 -4.68
CA ILE A 198 -8.39 -4.55 -5.92
C ILE A 198 -7.41 -5.05 -6.99
N LEU A 199 -7.92 -5.81 -7.96
CA LEU A 199 -7.11 -6.36 -9.04
C LEU A 199 -7.24 -5.51 -10.29
N LEU A 200 -6.13 -4.93 -10.72
CA LEU A 200 -6.02 -4.05 -11.88
C LEU A 200 -5.41 -4.77 -13.08
N ASN A 201 -5.98 -4.51 -14.24
CA ASN A 201 -5.38 -4.86 -15.52
C ASN A 201 -5.54 -3.68 -16.50
N GLN A 202 -4.47 -3.26 -17.16
CA GLN A 202 -4.44 -2.17 -18.16
C GLN A 202 -5.22 -0.90 -17.75
N GLY A 203 -5.13 -0.55 -16.47
CA GLY A 203 -5.76 0.64 -15.89
C GLY A 203 -7.23 0.51 -15.54
N GLN A 204 -7.78 -0.69 -15.55
CA GLN A 204 -9.15 -1.00 -15.16
C GLN A 204 -9.18 -1.98 -13.98
N ILE A 205 -10.23 -1.92 -13.17
CA ILE A 205 -10.49 -2.95 -12.16
C ILE A 205 -11.17 -4.14 -12.86
N ILE A 206 -10.56 -5.32 -12.76
CA ILE A 206 -11.14 -6.56 -13.26
C ILE A 206 -11.87 -7.34 -12.17
N ALA A 207 -11.44 -7.18 -10.92
CA ALA A 207 -12.12 -7.73 -9.75
C ALA A 207 -11.77 -6.90 -8.50
N ASN A 208 -12.70 -6.79 -7.55
CA ASN A 208 -12.46 -6.20 -6.23
C ASN A 208 -13.38 -6.81 -5.18
N GLY A 209 -12.90 -6.92 -3.95
CA GLY A 209 -13.62 -7.50 -2.82
C GLY A 209 -12.74 -8.36 -1.93
N GLU A 210 -13.33 -9.33 -1.25
CA GLU A 210 -12.62 -10.27 -0.38
C GLU A 210 -11.52 -11.01 -1.13
N THR A 211 -10.37 -11.15 -0.51
CA THR A 211 -9.15 -11.69 -1.14
C THR A 211 -9.39 -13.04 -1.80
N THR A 212 -10.12 -13.95 -1.14
CA THR A 212 -10.42 -15.30 -1.65
C THR A 212 -11.32 -15.28 -2.88
N ASN A 213 -12.21 -14.29 -2.97
CA ASN A 213 -13.13 -14.14 -4.11
C ASN A 213 -12.48 -13.44 -5.31
N VAL A 214 -11.43 -12.65 -5.06
CA VAL A 214 -10.73 -11.88 -6.10
C VAL A 214 -9.53 -12.65 -6.66
N LEU A 215 -8.71 -13.27 -5.80
CA LEU A 215 -7.51 -13.99 -6.22
C LEU A 215 -7.85 -15.44 -6.61
N THR A 216 -8.71 -15.60 -7.61
CA THR A 216 -9.05 -16.90 -8.24
C THR A 216 -8.08 -17.22 -9.38
N ALA A 217 -7.99 -18.50 -9.75
CA ALA A 217 -7.16 -18.92 -10.88
C ALA A 217 -7.53 -18.17 -12.17
N GLU A 218 -8.83 -17.98 -12.44
CA GLU A 218 -9.33 -17.25 -13.60
C GLU A 218 -8.90 -15.79 -13.60
N ASN A 219 -9.11 -15.06 -12.50
CA ASN A 219 -8.73 -13.65 -12.39
C ASN A 219 -7.21 -13.46 -12.49
N LEU A 220 -6.43 -14.38 -11.91
CA LEU A 220 -4.97 -14.32 -11.97
C LEU A 220 -4.44 -14.65 -13.37
N ALA A 221 -5.09 -15.57 -14.09
CA ALA A 221 -4.82 -15.82 -15.50
C ALA A 221 -5.04 -14.55 -16.33
N ASN A 222 -6.16 -13.88 -16.13
CA ASN A 222 -6.51 -12.65 -16.85
C ASN A 222 -5.60 -11.47 -16.51
N ALA A 223 -5.18 -11.33 -15.23
CA ALA A 223 -4.35 -10.20 -14.79
C ALA A 223 -2.88 -10.35 -15.11
N PHE A 224 -2.35 -11.58 -15.02
CA PHE A 224 -0.90 -11.84 -15.04
C PHE A 224 -0.47 -12.83 -16.12
N SER A 225 -1.41 -13.45 -16.85
CA SER A 225 -1.12 -14.51 -17.83
C SER A 225 -0.40 -15.72 -17.20
N ILE A 226 -0.85 -16.11 -16.02
CA ILE A 226 -0.34 -17.25 -15.24
C ILE A 226 -1.45 -18.22 -14.90
N GLN A 227 -1.09 -19.48 -14.73
CA GLN A 227 -1.92 -20.50 -14.10
C GLN A 227 -1.44 -20.69 -12.67
N VAL A 228 -2.38 -20.78 -11.73
CA VAL A 228 -2.08 -20.95 -10.31
C VAL A 228 -2.88 -22.12 -9.73
N GLU A 229 -2.27 -22.76 -8.73
CA GLU A 229 -2.93 -23.71 -7.86
C GLU A 229 -3.07 -23.09 -6.46
N ILE A 230 -4.30 -23.11 -5.92
CA ILE A 230 -4.64 -22.46 -4.66
C ILE A 230 -5.08 -23.51 -3.66
N ASP A 231 -4.40 -23.58 -2.51
CA ASP A 231 -4.85 -24.33 -1.35
C ASP A 231 -5.75 -23.43 -0.48
N GLU A 232 -7.05 -23.59 -0.62
CA GLU A 232 -8.03 -22.78 0.12
C GLU A 232 -8.00 -23.04 1.63
N VAL A 233 -7.60 -24.25 2.04
CA VAL A 233 -7.55 -24.62 3.46
C VAL A 233 -6.37 -23.94 4.15
N LYS A 234 -5.21 -23.96 3.51
CA LYS A 234 -4.00 -23.30 4.03
C LYS A 234 -3.95 -21.82 3.71
N LYS A 235 -4.84 -21.33 2.82
CA LYS A 235 -4.81 -19.98 2.28
C LYS A 235 -3.47 -19.64 1.62
N GLU A 236 -3.00 -20.52 0.76
CA GLU A 236 -1.72 -20.41 0.08
C GLU A 236 -1.86 -20.62 -1.43
N ILE A 237 -1.04 -19.91 -2.19
CA ILE A 237 -0.85 -20.17 -3.61
C ILE A 237 0.36 -21.09 -3.73
N ILE A 238 0.13 -22.36 -4.10
CA ILE A 238 1.13 -23.44 -4.05
C ILE A 238 1.83 -23.71 -5.38
N GLY A 239 1.23 -23.30 -6.49
CA GLY A 239 1.81 -23.44 -7.82
C GLY A 239 1.60 -22.17 -8.63
N VAL A 240 2.62 -21.75 -9.37
CA VAL A 240 2.53 -20.62 -10.32
C VAL A 240 3.28 -21.02 -11.58
N GLU A 241 2.55 -21.13 -12.69
CA GLU A 241 3.09 -21.47 -14.00
C GLU A 241 2.70 -20.40 -15.02
N LYS A 242 3.49 -20.26 -16.06
CA LYS A 242 3.16 -19.38 -17.19
C LYS A 242 2.07 -20.06 -18.02
N LEU A 243 1.02 -19.34 -18.40
CA LEU A 243 0.05 -19.85 -19.37
C LEU A 243 0.78 -20.16 -20.69
N SER A 244 0.58 -21.39 -21.20
CA SER A 244 1.12 -21.80 -22.51
C SER A 244 0.43 -21.01 -23.62
N ASN A 245 1.23 -20.59 -24.62
CA ASN A 245 0.76 -19.78 -25.76
C ASN A 245 -0.36 -20.40 -26.61
N GLU A 246 -0.79 -21.63 -26.35
CA GLU A 246 -1.86 -22.29 -27.12
C GLU A 246 -3.26 -21.78 -26.82
N LEU A 247 -3.49 -21.17 -25.65
CA LEU A 247 -4.82 -20.65 -25.27
C LEU A 247 -5.07 -19.21 -25.74
N TYR A 248 -4.02 -18.49 -26.18
CA TYR A 248 -4.16 -17.08 -26.64
C TYR A 248 -4.65 -16.93 -28.09
N LYS A 249 -4.84 -18.02 -28.85
CA LYS A 249 -5.20 -17.94 -30.27
C LYS A 249 -6.70 -17.99 -30.57
N THR A 250 -7.59 -18.13 -29.58
CA THR A 250 -9.01 -18.38 -29.84
C THR A 250 -9.93 -17.15 -29.77
N ASP A 251 -9.46 -15.96 -29.33
CA ASP A 251 -10.39 -14.82 -29.16
C ASP A 251 -10.06 -13.55 -29.97
N TYR A 252 -9.21 -13.63 -30.99
CA TYR A 252 -8.96 -12.52 -31.93
C TYR A 252 -8.90 -13.06 -33.39
N ALA A 253 -9.98 -13.66 -33.82
CA ALA A 253 -10.24 -13.92 -35.25
C ALA A 253 -11.57 -13.29 -35.63
#